data_8cb0bcdbf0a701285d34d512f8b1897c
#
_entry.id   8cb0bcdbf0a701285d34d512f8b1897c
#
_cell.length_a   1.000
_cell.length_b   1.000
_cell.length_c   1.000
_cell.angle_alpha   90.00
_cell.angle_beta   90.00
_cell.angle_gamma   90.00
#
_symmetry.space_group_name_H-M   'P 1'
#
loop_
_entity.id
_entity.type
_entity.pdbx_description
1 polymer ?
#
loop_
_entity_poly.entity_id
_entity_poly.type
_entity_poly.pdbx_seq_one_letter_code
_entity_poly.pdbx_strand_id
1 'polypeptide(L)'
;MRLRCGTILAAVTVAAAANAETIFEAKGLVTDKTPGFRFGNVTFTDNDRVCAKFESVPMGDSTKGRLTTKKLRLPHKEPGKGADFKFSFDAKYEFTPGEAGGASQRCNQGVFFYDKNGKVLPDCYDTMYPCDGERGTGNGERGTARHYERVLYAWDEVDSFELFFQKPWKMNEKNGDRCTLEVSNVNIETATWEDAAEYADRIYGEIAAKAPLDFAPEGDWTALLPRTMDALKTGKPWRIVMLGDSIIQDTFHSQFHALVKREFPTSNVEWILSMRGGTGCWHYILAENFYPYVVDHKPDLLIIGGISNNRKHDEKGGKDVGPTGADAMVRVAKVARERLGCEVLLVNSPLSVDTRPYDEANPAAPVPKMPFGPSQFRMREMETEYGALKKLCAANRMQWWDEFLPCYTWLYGSGLPNQYYSRDFVHSGELGKQIIGRVMLGYFLTGR
;
A
#
# COMPACT_ATOMS: atom_id res chain seq x y z
N MET A 1 -46.22 17.06 -22.97
CA MET A 1 -44.89 17.30 -23.59
C MET A 1 -44.09 16.02 -23.38
N ARG A 2 -43.94 15.20 -24.44
CA ARG A 2 -43.27 13.86 -24.32
C ARG A 2 -41.78 14.05 -24.59
N LEU A 3 -40.93 13.81 -23.58
CA LEU A 3 -39.47 13.71 -23.73
C LEU A 3 -39.13 12.38 -24.39
N ARG A 4 -38.49 12.46 -25.57
CA ARG A 4 -37.91 11.32 -26.28
C ARG A 4 -36.57 11.00 -25.60
N CYS A 5 -36.48 9.83 -24.99
CA CYS A 5 -35.20 9.21 -24.62
C CYS A 5 -34.45 8.84 -25.91
N GLY A 6 -33.37 9.55 -26.19
CA GLY A 6 -32.42 9.16 -27.23
C GLY A 6 -31.43 8.16 -26.63
N THR A 7 -31.49 6.94 -27.14
CA THR A 7 -30.48 5.89 -26.82
C THR A 7 -29.20 6.26 -27.55
N ILE A 8 -28.19 6.70 -26.80
CA ILE A 8 -26.82 6.83 -27.32
C ILE A 8 -26.19 5.45 -27.28
N LEU A 9 -26.08 4.81 -28.43
CA LEU A 9 -25.24 3.62 -28.61
C LEU A 9 -23.79 4.09 -28.55
N ALA A 10 -23.14 3.93 -27.40
CA ALA A 10 -21.71 4.02 -27.32
C ALA A 10 -21.11 2.79 -28.03
N ALA A 11 -20.36 3.02 -29.11
CA ALA A 11 -19.57 1.99 -29.73
C ALA A 11 -18.45 1.59 -28.73
N VAL A 12 -18.63 0.48 -28.05
CA VAL A 12 -17.57 -0.17 -27.29
C VAL A 12 -16.60 -0.75 -28.31
N THR A 13 -15.50 -0.09 -28.53
CA THR A 13 -14.34 -0.67 -29.21
C THR A 13 -13.81 -1.75 -28.25
N VAL A 14 -14.10 -3.00 -28.53
CA VAL A 14 -13.47 -4.15 -27.87
C VAL A 14 -12.01 -4.09 -28.28
N ALA A 15 -11.15 -3.50 -27.45
CA ALA A 15 -9.72 -3.70 -27.53
C ALA A 15 -9.51 -5.21 -27.37
N ALA A 16 -8.82 -5.84 -28.34
CA ALA A 16 -8.44 -7.24 -28.21
C ALA A 16 -7.67 -7.37 -26.90
N ALA A 17 -8.17 -8.18 -25.99
CA ALA A 17 -7.47 -8.47 -24.74
C ALA A 17 -6.08 -8.98 -25.13
N ALA A 18 -5.04 -8.24 -24.79
CA ALA A 18 -3.68 -8.71 -24.93
C ALA A 18 -3.59 -9.95 -24.04
N ASN A 19 -3.23 -11.10 -24.61
CA ASN A 19 -3.03 -12.30 -23.83
C ASN A 19 -1.95 -12.03 -22.77
N ALA A 20 -2.24 -12.35 -21.51
CA ALA A 20 -1.28 -12.26 -20.44
C ALA A 20 -0.02 -13.08 -20.81
N GLU A 21 1.16 -12.47 -20.69
CA GLU A 21 2.42 -13.14 -20.96
C GLU A 21 3.04 -13.63 -19.65
N THR A 22 3.39 -14.91 -19.59
CA THR A 22 4.07 -15.49 -18.43
C THR A 22 5.49 -14.95 -18.30
N ILE A 23 5.78 -14.29 -17.19
CA ILE A 23 7.09 -13.75 -16.85
C ILE A 23 7.92 -14.80 -16.11
N PHE A 24 7.28 -15.55 -15.23
CA PHE A 24 7.89 -16.58 -14.42
C PHE A 24 6.86 -17.61 -13.96
N GLU A 25 7.21 -18.88 -13.99
CA GLU A 25 6.36 -19.97 -13.50
C GLU A 25 7.21 -21.00 -12.72
N ALA A 26 6.70 -21.45 -11.57
CA ALA A 26 7.23 -22.58 -10.82
C ALA A 26 6.06 -23.47 -10.38
N LYS A 27 5.90 -24.61 -11.08
CA LYS A 27 4.84 -25.59 -10.79
C LYS A 27 5.23 -26.46 -9.59
N GLY A 28 4.23 -26.78 -8.78
CA GLY A 28 4.39 -27.61 -7.60
C GLY A 28 5.10 -26.88 -6.45
N LEU A 29 5.59 -27.63 -5.48
CA LEU A 29 6.20 -27.12 -4.26
C LEU A 29 7.57 -26.49 -4.53
N VAL A 30 7.80 -25.29 -4.01
CA VAL A 30 9.10 -24.62 -4.06
C VAL A 30 10.06 -25.28 -3.07
N THR A 31 11.19 -25.76 -3.59
CA THR A 31 12.25 -26.44 -2.82
C THR A 31 13.59 -25.78 -3.11
N ASP A 32 14.64 -26.19 -2.41
CA ASP A 32 16.02 -25.78 -2.67
C ASP A 32 16.52 -26.13 -4.10
N LYS A 33 15.80 -27.02 -4.79
CA LYS A 33 16.06 -27.43 -6.19
C LYS A 33 15.21 -26.68 -7.20
N THR A 34 14.25 -25.85 -6.76
CA THR A 34 13.36 -25.11 -7.67
C THR A 34 14.16 -24.02 -8.40
N PRO A 35 14.25 -24.07 -9.74
CA PRO A 35 15.03 -23.09 -10.48
C PRO A 35 14.45 -21.67 -10.31
N GLY A 36 15.34 -20.69 -10.26
CA GLY A 36 14.93 -19.30 -10.21
C GLY A 36 14.57 -18.76 -8.83
N PHE A 37 14.75 -19.53 -7.77
CA PHE A 37 14.67 -19.08 -6.38
C PHE A 37 16.04 -18.95 -5.74
N ARG A 38 16.13 -18.06 -4.75
CA ARG A 38 17.24 -17.87 -3.82
C ARG A 38 16.72 -17.98 -2.40
N PHE A 39 17.54 -18.51 -1.52
CA PHE A 39 17.15 -18.85 -0.16
C PHE A 39 18.14 -18.22 0.83
N GLY A 40 17.64 -17.39 1.73
CA GLY A 40 18.42 -16.76 2.77
C GLY A 40 17.99 -17.26 4.16
N ASN A 41 18.85 -18.05 4.84
CA ASN A 41 18.56 -18.64 6.16
C ASN A 41 17.22 -19.38 6.23
N VAL A 42 17.02 -20.26 5.28
CA VAL A 42 15.86 -21.13 5.16
C VAL A 42 16.39 -22.55 5.10
N THR A 43 15.85 -23.44 5.93
CA THR A 43 16.13 -24.88 5.85
C THR A 43 14.89 -25.61 5.35
N PHE A 44 15.09 -26.56 4.46
CA PHE A 44 14.03 -27.45 3.98
C PHE A 44 14.02 -28.73 4.81
N THR A 45 12.88 -29.21 5.24
CA THR A 45 12.74 -30.44 6.04
C THR A 45 12.07 -31.53 5.23
N ASP A 46 12.60 -32.71 5.36
CA ASP A 46 12.34 -33.93 4.60
C ASP A 46 11.37 -34.89 5.32
N ASN A 47 10.23 -34.45 5.80
CA ASN A 47 9.20 -35.36 6.31
C ASN A 47 7.97 -35.30 5.44
N ASP A 48 7.98 -35.93 4.25
CA ASP A 48 6.90 -36.00 3.27
C ASP A 48 6.33 -34.63 2.78
N ARG A 49 6.81 -33.53 3.35
CA ARG A 49 6.48 -32.15 2.96
C ARG A 49 7.74 -31.30 3.07
N VAL A 50 8.08 -30.68 1.98
CA VAL A 50 9.18 -29.71 1.97
C VAL A 50 8.67 -28.40 2.55
N CYS A 51 9.02 -28.15 3.81
CA CYS A 51 8.67 -26.90 4.49
C CYS A 51 9.92 -26.06 4.64
N ALA A 52 9.84 -24.79 4.29
CA ALA A 52 10.89 -23.86 4.63
C ALA A 52 10.83 -23.55 6.14
N LYS A 53 11.88 -23.90 6.87
CA LYS A 53 12.07 -23.40 8.23
C LYS A 53 12.90 -22.14 8.16
N PHE A 54 12.37 -21.08 8.74
CA PHE A 54 13.06 -19.81 8.82
C PHE A 54 13.90 -19.80 10.12
N GLU A 55 15.21 -19.71 10.00
CA GLU A 55 16.08 -19.54 11.16
C GLU A 55 15.98 -18.13 11.75
N SER A 56 16.18 -18.05 13.06
CA SER A 56 16.25 -16.79 13.81
C SER A 56 17.37 -15.88 13.29
N VAL A 57 17.07 -14.60 13.16
CA VAL A 57 18.04 -13.60 12.75
C VAL A 57 17.96 -12.41 13.69
N PRO A 58 19.12 -11.79 14.04
CA PRO A 58 19.13 -10.55 14.80
C PRO A 58 18.26 -9.47 14.16
N MET A 59 17.56 -8.70 14.99
CA MET A 59 16.78 -7.54 14.54
C MET A 59 17.67 -6.62 13.70
N GLY A 60 17.25 -6.33 12.46
CA GLY A 60 17.98 -5.44 11.55
C GLY A 60 18.54 -6.11 10.29
N ASP A 61 18.71 -7.44 10.26
CA ASP A 61 19.15 -8.13 9.05
C ASP A 61 17.93 -8.68 8.29
N SER A 62 17.35 -7.84 7.43
CA SER A 62 16.16 -8.17 6.65
C SER A 62 16.42 -9.23 5.55
N THR A 63 17.67 -9.60 5.30
CA THR A 63 18.03 -10.49 4.19
C THR A 63 17.90 -11.97 4.55
N LYS A 64 17.71 -12.30 5.82
CA LYS A 64 17.74 -13.66 6.34
C LYS A 64 16.34 -14.14 6.71
N GLY A 65 16.03 -15.40 6.43
CA GLY A 65 14.69 -15.99 6.62
C GLY A 65 13.74 -15.60 5.48
N ARG A 66 14.22 -15.73 4.23
CA ARG A 66 13.47 -15.28 3.04
C ARG A 66 13.67 -16.25 1.86
N LEU A 67 12.56 -16.53 1.18
CA LEU A 67 12.54 -17.09 -0.17
C LEU A 67 12.37 -15.93 -1.15
N THR A 68 13.19 -15.88 -2.20
CA THR A 68 13.12 -14.77 -3.16
C THR A 68 13.33 -15.32 -4.57
N THR A 69 12.53 -14.88 -5.54
CA THR A 69 12.80 -15.20 -6.95
C THR A 69 14.11 -14.54 -7.41
N LYS A 70 14.66 -15.00 -8.50
CA LYS A 70 15.66 -14.20 -9.24
C LYS A 70 15.06 -12.85 -9.64
N LYS A 71 15.90 -11.90 -10.04
CA LYS A 71 15.41 -10.65 -10.64
C LYS A 71 14.68 -10.95 -11.95
N LEU A 72 13.48 -10.42 -12.05
CA LEU A 72 12.57 -10.55 -13.19
C LEU A 72 12.37 -9.18 -13.82
N ARG A 73 12.11 -9.14 -15.11
CA ARG A 73 11.79 -7.91 -15.84
C ARG A 73 10.40 -8.01 -16.44
N LEU A 74 9.71 -6.88 -16.51
CA LEU A 74 8.46 -6.81 -17.23
C LEU A 74 8.74 -6.80 -18.74
N PRO A 75 8.25 -7.78 -19.51
CA PRO A 75 8.37 -7.76 -20.95
C PRO A 75 7.57 -6.58 -21.51
N HIS A 76 8.05 -6.01 -22.60
CA HIS A 76 7.36 -4.98 -23.38
C HIS A 76 6.93 -3.71 -22.60
N LYS A 77 7.54 -3.43 -21.44
CA LYS A 77 7.31 -2.17 -20.76
C LYS A 77 7.78 -1.01 -21.65
N GLU A 78 6.85 -0.14 -22.02
CA GLU A 78 7.17 1.03 -22.84
C GLU A 78 8.04 2.01 -22.04
N PRO A 79 9.12 2.57 -22.65
CA PRO A 79 9.90 3.63 -22.00
C PRO A 79 9.03 4.81 -21.60
N GLY A 80 9.20 5.31 -20.38
CA GLY A 80 8.44 6.43 -19.85
C GLY A 80 7.05 6.08 -19.37
N LYS A 81 6.71 4.78 -19.26
CA LYS A 81 5.41 4.32 -18.74
C LYS A 81 5.59 3.22 -17.72
N GLY A 82 4.62 3.15 -16.79
CA GLY A 82 4.45 2.01 -15.91
C GLY A 82 3.70 0.86 -16.59
N ALA A 83 3.69 -0.28 -15.93
CA ALA A 83 2.95 -1.46 -16.37
C ALA A 83 2.41 -2.24 -15.17
N ASP A 84 1.24 -2.82 -15.34
CA ASP A 84 0.68 -3.74 -14.36
C ASP A 84 1.24 -5.15 -14.56
N PHE A 85 1.36 -5.89 -13.48
CA PHE A 85 1.67 -7.31 -13.49
C PHE A 85 0.94 -8.02 -12.35
N LYS A 86 0.68 -9.28 -12.56
CA LYS A 86 -0.01 -10.13 -11.59
C LYS A 86 0.93 -11.24 -11.14
N PHE A 87 0.89 -11.55 -9.85
CA PHE A 87 1.48 -12.78 -9.34
C PHE A 87 0.49 -13.54 -8.50
N SER A 88 0.57 -14.86 -8.57
CA SER A 88 -0.20 -15.76 -7.75
C SER A 88 0.66 -16.90 -7.22
N PHE A 89 0.25 -17.47 -6.12
CA PHE A 89 0.90 -18.62 -5.49
C PHE A 89 -0.04 -19.28 -4.50
N ASP A 90 0.23 -20.54 -4.20
CA ASP A 90 -0.39 -21.20 -3.07
C ASP A 90 0.61 -21.22 -1.90
N ALA A 91 0.13 -20.94 -0.69
CA ALA A 91 0.96 -21.03 0.50
C ALA A 91 0.21 -21.65 1.66
N LYS A 92 0.94 -22.48 2.40
CA LYS A 92 0.54 -23.00 3.70
C LYS A 92 1.55 -22.53 4.72
N TYR A 93 1.07 -21.98 5.83
CA TYR A 93 1.95 -21.41 6.82
C TYR A 93 1.45 -21.76 8.23
N GLU A 94 2.39 -22.11 9.11
CA GLU A 94 2.14 -22.41 10.51
C GLU A 94 3.10 -21.61 11.37
N PHE A 95 2.58 -20.98 12.42
CA PHE A 95 3.38 -20.27 13.41
C PHE A 95 3.02 -20.72 14.82
N THR A 96 4.05 -21.01 15.60
CA THR A 96 3.94 -21.31 17.03
C THR A 96 4.74 -20.26 17.79
N PRO A 97 4.08 -19.42 18.61
CA PRO A 97 4.79 -18.44 19.43
C PRO A 97 5.59 -19.13 20.52
N GLY A 98 6.77 -18.57 20.82
CA GLY A 98 7.57 -18.94 21.99
C GLY A 98 7.13 -18.22 23.27
N GLU A 99 7.82 -18.49 24.37
CA GLU A 99 7.48 -17.97 25.70
C GLU A 99 7.62 -16.44 25.83
N ALA A 100 8.53 -15.82 25.10
CA ALA A 100 8.81 -14.39 25.24
C ALA A 100 7.80 -13.46 24.55
N GLY A 101 6.92 -13.99 23.70
CA GLY A 101 5.96 -13.20 22.94
C GLY A 101 6.61 -12.18 21.99
N GLY A 102 5.81 -11.30 21.41
CA GLY A 102 6.27 -10.14 20.64
C GLY A 102 6.55 -10.35 19.15
N ALA A 103 6.57 -11.57 18.64
CA ALA A 103 6.63 -11.84 17.21
C ALA A 103 5.27 -11.61 16.54
N SER A 104 5.30 -11.08 15.33
CA SER A 104 4.11 -11.11 14.46
C SER A 104 3.77 -12.57 14.15
N GLN A 105 2.50 -12.92 14.23
CA GLN A 105 2.05 -14.29 13.91
C GLN A 105 1.78 -14.49 12.41
N ARG A 106 2.38 -13.66 11.53
CA ARG A 106 2.08 -13.63 10.12
C ARG A 106 3.35 -13.56 9.29
N CYS A 107 3.46 -14.43 8.30
CA CYS A 107 4.45 -14.28 7.24
C CYS A 107 4.12 -13.09 6.35
N ASN A 108 5.14 -12.54 5.71
CA ASN A 108 4.98 -11.50 4.70
C ASN A 108 5.29 -12.05 3.32
N GLN A 109 4.55 -11.58 2.32
CA GLN A 109 4.93 -11.72 0.92
C GLN A 109 4.98 -10.33 0.31
N GLY A 110 5.74 -10.17 -0.76
CA GLY A 110 5.79 -8.90 -1.45
C GLY A 110 6.79 -8.88 -2.58
N VAL A 111 7.02 -7.70 -3.10
CA VAL A 111 7.88 -7.46 -4.24
C VAL A 111 8.90 -6.39 -3.91
N PHE A 112 10.17 -6.64 -4.20
CA PHE A 112 11.23 -5.62 -4.24
C PHE A 112 11.36 -5.07 -5.63
N PHE A 113 11.28 -3.78 -5.77
CA PHE A 113 11.51 -3.07 -7.01
C PHE A 113 12.94 -2.53 -7.09
N TYR A 114 13.48 -2.50 -8.30
CA TYR A 114 14.84 -2.02 -8.59
C TYR A 114 14.84 -1.11 -9.82
N ASP A 115 15.63 -0.06 -9.77
CA ASP A 115 15.92 0.77 -10.94
C ASP A 115 16.91 0.09 -11.90
N LYS A 116 17.17 0.71 -13.05
CA LYS A 116 18.13 0.23 -14.07
C LYS A 116 19.56 0.07 -13.54
N ASN A 117 19.92 0.73 -12.45
CA ASN A 117 21.23 0.63 -11.81
C ASN A 117 21.25 -0.45 -10.71
N GLY A 118 20.12 -1.11 -10.47
CA GLY A 118 19.95 -2.11 -9.41
C GLY A 118 19.75 -1.51 -8.02
N LYS A 119 19.50 -0.20 -7.91
CA LYS A 119 19.13 0.47 -6.67
C LYS A 119 17.71 0.05 -6.28
N VAL A 120 17.52 -0.27 -5.01
CA VAL A 120 16.21 -0.59 -4.46
C VAL A 120 15.32 0.66 -4.50
N LEU A 121 14.14 0.49 -5.07
CA LEU A 121 13.03 1.44 -5.07
C LEU A 121 12.05 1.08 -3.95
N PRO A 122 11.03 1.92 -3.68
CA PRO A 122 9.95 1.55 -2.77
C PRO A 122 9.37 0.19 -3.12
N ASP A 123 9.32 -0.71 -2.12
CA ASP A 123 8.81 -2.06 -2.27
C ASP A 123 7.31 -2.13 -1.98
N CYS A 124 6.70 -3.28 -2.24
CA CYS A 124 5.35 -3.60 -1.82
C CYS A 124 5.36 -4.88 -1.01
N TYR A 125 4.76 -4.87 0.15
CA TYR A 125 4.57 -6.08 0.94
C TYR A 125 3.19 -6.12 1.60
N ASP A 126 2.73 -7.34 1.88
CA ASP A 126 1.53 -7.59 2.65
C ASP A 126 1.73 -8.83 3.54
N THR A 127 0.80 -9.06 4.45
CA THR A 127 0.86 -10.18 5.37
C THR A 127 0.05 -11.37 4.86
N MET A 128 0.61 -12.57 4.94
CA MET A 128 -0.14 -13.80 4.77
C MET A 128 -0.85 -14.16 6.07
N TYR A 129 -2.12 -14.45 5.99
CA TYR A 129 -2.91 -14.90 7.13
C TYR A 129 -2.99 -16.43 7.16
N PRO A 130 -2.73 -17.08 8.31
CA PRO A 130 -2.68 -18.53 8.38
C PRO A 130 -4.04 -19.22 8.27
N CYS A 131 -5.13 -18.47 8.22
CA CYS A 131 -6.47 -19.01 8.41
C CYS A 131 -7.39 -18.69 7.23
N ASP A 132 -8.19 -19.70 6.83
CA ASP A 132 -9.26 -19.55 5.85
C ASP A 132 -10.60 -19.11 6.44
N GLY A 133 -10.64 -18.82 7.70
CA GLY A 133 -11.79 -18.20 8.31
C GLY A 133 -11.93 -16.74 7.90
N GLU A 134 -12.86 -16.07 8.46
CA GLU A 134 -12.99 -14.64 8.32
C GLU A 134 -11.64 -13.97 8.62
N ARG A 135 -11.13 -13.16 7.68
CA ARG A 135 -9.91 -12.38 7.89
C ARG A 135 -10.04 -11.62 9.22
N GLY A 136 -9.14 -11.88 10.15
CA GLY A 136 -9.14 -11.21 11.44
C GLY A 136 -9.61 -11.99 12.64
N THR A 137 -10.30 -13.12 12.49
CA THR A 137 -10.81 -13.87 13.65
C THR A 137 -9.80 -14.84 14.28
N GLY A 138 -8.71 -15.15 13.59
CA GLY A 138 -7.71 -16.12 14.09
C GLY A 138 -8.20 -17.56 14.21
N ASN A 139 -9.44 -17.85 13.86
CA ASN A 139 -10.13 -19.11 14.06
C ASN A 139 -10.17 -20.04 12.85
N GLY A 140 -9.46 -19.73 11.77
CA GLY A 140 -9.35 -20.63 10.64
C GLY A 140 -8.51 -21.87 10.95
N GLU A 141 -8.71 -22.95 10.18
CA GLU A 141 -7.92 -24.15 10.31
C GLU A 141 -6.43 -23.87 10.03
N ARG A 142 -5.61 -23.99 11.04
CA ARG A 142 -4.15 -23.88 10.89
C ARG A 142 -3.67 -24.96 9.93
N GLY A 143 -2.79 -24.56 9.04
CA GLY A 143 -2.15 -25.49 8.14
C GLY A 143 -2.93 -25.84 6.87
N THR A 144 -3.96 -25.08 6.51
CA THR A 144 -4.60 -25.20 5.21
C THR A 144 -3.86 -24.35 4.16
N ALA A 145 -3.62 -24.92 2.99
CA ALA A 145 -3.06 -24.17 1.86
C ALA A 145 -4.06 -23.16 1.32
N ARG A 146 -3.56 -21.96 1.01
CA ARG A 146 -4.36 -20.86 0.42
C ARG A 146 -3.79 -20.41 -0.89
N HIS A 147 -4.68 -20.06 -1.79
CA HIS A 147 -4.33 -19.31 -2.99
C HIS A 147 -4.24 -17.82 -2.69
N TYR A 148 -3.16 -17.20 -3.13
CA TYR A 148 -2.93 -15.77 -3.05
C TYR A 148 -2.73 -15.21 -4.44
N GLU A 149 -3.35 -14.08 -4.70
CA GLU A 149 -3.19 -13.33 -5.93
C GLU A 149 -3.02 -11.85 -5.61
N ARG A 150 -2.16 -11.18 -6.36
CA ARG A 150 -1.93 -9.74 -6.30
C ARG A 150 -1.73 -9.18 -7.70
N VAL A 151 -2.26 -8.00 -7.92
CA VAL A 151 -1.89 -7.17 -9.06
C VAL A 151 -1.16 -5.96 -8.54
N LEU A 152 -0.04 -5.60 -9.17
CA LEU A 152 0.80 -4.48 -8.79
C LEU A 152 1.15 -3.64 -10.01
N TYR A 153 1.34 -2.36 -9.79
CA TYR A 153 1.81 -1.41 -10.78
C TYR A 153 3.30 -1.14 -10.59
N ALA A 154 4.09 -1.41 -11.62
CA ALA A 154 5.50 -1.05 -11.70
C ALA A 154 5.64 0.23 -12.53
N TRP A 155 5.90 1.36 -11.87
CA TRP A 155 6.03 2.66 -12.54
C TRP A 155 7.28 2.75 -13.42
N ASP A 156 7.42 3.84 -14.16
CA ASP A 156 8.46 4.02 -15.21
C ASP A 156 9.87 3.64 -14.74
N GLU A 157 10.27 4.03 -13.54
CA GLU A 157 11.62 3.81 -13.02
C GLU A 157 11.93 2.35 -12.65
N VAL A 158 10.91 1.50 -12.51
CA VAL A 158 11.10 0.09 -12.17
C VAL A 158 11.65 -0.67 -13.40
N ASP A 159 12.90 -1.10 -13.33
CA ASP A 159 13.54 -1.94 -14.37
C ASP A 159 13.33 -3.43 -14.12
N SER A 160 13.41 -3.81 -12.85
CA SER A 160 13.29 -5.22 -12.46
C SER A 160 12.69 -5.35 -11.05
N PHE A 161 12.23 -6.55 -10.74
CA PHE A 161 11.64 -6.87 -9.45
C PHE A 161 11.94 -8.28 -8.99
N GLU A 162 11.72 -8.56 -7.69
CA GLU A 162 11.85 -9.88 -7.07
C GLU A 162 10.64 -10.12 -6.18
N LEU A 163 9.94 -11.24 -6.38
CA LEU A 163 8.92 -11.71 -5.44
C LEU A 163 9.58 -12.37 -4.25
N PHE A 164 9.18 -12.01 -3.04
CA PHE A 164 9.69 -12.61 -1.81
C PHE A 164 8.61 -13.16 -0.89
N PHE A 165 9.00 -14.14 -0.09
CA PHE A 165 8.25 -14.69 1.03
C PHE A 165 9.15 -14.66 2.26
N GLN A 166 8.68 -14.06 3.34
CA GLN A 166 9.51 -13.77 4.51
C GLN A 166 8.87 -14.28 5.79
N LYS A 167 9.72 -14.72 6.71
CA LYS A 167 9.33 -15.08 8.07
C LYS A 167 8.56 -13.96 8.78
N PRO A 168 7.80 -14.30 9.85
CA PRO A 168 7.14 -13.31 10.69
C PRO A 168 8.10 -12.24 11.24
N TRP A 169 7.62 -11.02 11.33
CA TRP A 169 8.34 -9.90 11.91
C TRP A 169 8.69 -10.20 13.38
N LYS A 170 9.94 -9.94 13.79
CA LYS A 170 10.46 -10.18 15.13
C LYS A 170 10.46 -11.66 15.60
N MET A 171 10.24 -12.61 14.71
CA MET A 171 10.38 -14.00 15.05
C MET A 171 11.78 -14.29 15.60
N ASN A 172 11.87 -14.95 16.74
CA ASN A 172 13.11 -15.31 17.41
C ASN A 172 13.06 -16.77 17.91
N GLU A 173 13.74 -17.65 17.21
CA GLU A 173 13.80 -19.08 17.56
C GLU A 173 14.45 -19.37 18.93
N LYS A 174 15.34 -18.48 19.41
CA LYS A 174 15.91 -18.61 20.77
C LYS A 174 14.86 -18.46 21.86
N ASN A 175 13.77 -17.76 21.55
CA ASN A 175 12.61 -17.61 22.45
C ASN A 175 11.57 -18.72 22.25
N GLY A 176 11.87 -19.72 21.42
CA GLY A 176 10.95 -20.82 21.13
C GLY A 176 9.98 -20.57 19.97
N ASP A 177 10.04 -19.41 19.30
CA ASP A 177 9.23 -19.18 18.10
C ASP A 177 9.55 -20.20 17.00
N ARG A 178 8.52 -20.70 16.33
CA ARG A 178 8.64 -21.63 15.19
C ARG A 178 7.73 -21.17 14.07
N CYS A 179 8.22 -21.23 12.84
CA CYS A 179 7.45 -20.93 11.66
C CYS A 179 7.80 -21.89 10.54
N THR A 180 6.80 -22.46 9.91
CA THR A 180 6.94 -23.22 8.67
C THR A 180 6.13 -22.55 7.57
N LEU A 181 6.65 -22.53 6.36
CA LEU A 181 6.00 -21.97 5.18
C LEU A 181 6.23 -22.92 4.00
N GLU A 182 5.16 -23.41 3.42
CA GLU A 182 5.16 -24.11 2.13
C GLU A 182 4.67 -23.10 1.08
N VAL A 183 5.39 -22.98 -0.03
CA VAL A 183 4.99 -22.16 -1.18
C VAL A 183 4.95 -23.04 -2.42
N SER A 184 3.91 -22.95 -3.22
CA SER A 184 3.77 -23.74 -4.44
C SER A 184 3.03 -22.95 -5.53
N ASN A 185 3.12 -23.47 -6.76
CA ASN A 185 2.40 -22.95 -7.92
C ASN A 185 2.56 -21.44 -8.12
N VAL A 186 3.82 -20.98 -8.03
CA VAL A 186 4.13 -19.54 -8.23
C VAL A 186 4.00 -19.20 -9.70
N ASN A 187 3.14 -18.25 -10.04
CA ASN A 187 2.98 -17.72 -11.38
C ASN A 187 3.09 -16.19 -11.36
N ILE A 188 3.81 -15.63 -12.31
CA ILE A 188 3.93 -14.18 -12.51
C ILE A 188 3.72 -13.89 -13.98
N GLU A 189 2.81 -12.99 -14.29
CA GLU A 189 2.42 -12.65 -15.64
C GLU A 189 2.16 -11.15 -15.81
N THR A 190 2.18 -10.67 -17.03
CA THR A 190 1.76 -9.30 -17.35
C THR A 190 0.27 -9.15 -17.04
N ALA A 191 -0.13 -7.93 -16.69
CA ALA A 191 -1.53 -7.58 -16.47
C ALA A 191 -1.84 -6.24 -17.15
N THR A 192 -3.12 -5.99 -17.35
CA THR A 192 -3.63 -4.72 -17.84
C THR A 192 -4.15 -3.87 -16.67
N TRP A 193 -4.43 -2.60 -16.94
CA TRP A 193 -5.09 -1.76 -15.93
C TRP A 193 -6.53 -2.26 -15.63
N GLU A 194 -7.18 -2.92 -16.58
CA GLU A 194 -8.48 -3.58 -16.40
C GLU A 194 -8.36 -4.72 -15.39
N ASP A 195 -7.33 -5.58 -15.52
CA ASP A 195 -7.05 -6.65 -14.55
C ASP A 195 -6.80 -6.07 -13.14
N ALA A 196 -6.10 -4.93 -13.06
CA ALA A 196 -5.86 -4.24 -11.79
C ALA A 196 -7.17 -3.69 -11.17
N ALA A 197 -8.05 -3.12 -12.00
CA ALA A 197 -9.35 -2.63 -11.55
C ALA A 197 -10.28 -3.77 -11.11
N GLU A 198 -10.32 -4.88 -11.86
CA GLU A 198 -11.08 -6.08 -11.49
C GLU A 198 -10.56 -6.69 -10.17
N TYR A 199 -9.24 -6.77 -10.02
CA TYR A 199 -8.62 -7.19 -8.75
C TYR A 199 -9.07 -6.30 -7.59
N ALA A 200 -9.02 -4.98 -7.76
CA ALA A 200 -9.47 -4.03 -6.74
C ALA A 200 -10.95 -4.21 -6.39
N ASP A 201 -11.81 -4.44 -7.39
CA ASP A 201 -13.24 -4.67 -7.19
C ASP A 201 -13.51 -6.00 -6.48
N ARG A 202 -12.79 -7.05 -6.83
CA ARG A 202 -12.91 -8.35 -6.16
C ARG A 202 -12.56 -8.27 -4.68
N ILE A 203 -11.41 -7.63 -4.36
CA ILE A 203 -10.99 -7.45 -2.96
C ILE A 203 -11.96 -6.53 -2.21
N TYR A 204 -12.43 -5.45 -2.84
CA TYR A 204 -13.45 -4.60 -2.24
C TYR A 204 -14.77 -5.33 -2.02
N GLY A 205 -15.18 -6.20 -2.94
CA GLY A 205 -16.41 -6.99 -2.86
C GLY A 205 -16.48 -7.87 -1.60
N GLU A 206 -15.33 -8.36 -1.11
CA GLU A 206 -15.26 -9.14 0.14
C GLU A 206 -15.72 -8.32 1.37
N ILE A 207 -15.48 -7.01 1.34
CA ILE A 207 -15.89 -6.07 2.39
C ILE A 207 -17.26 -5.44 2.11
N ALA A 208 -17.49 -5.03 0.86
CA ALA A 208 -18.69 -4.30 0.48
C ALA A 208 -19.98 -5.13 0.72
N ALA A 209 -19.87 -6.47 0.61
CA ALA A 209 -20.97 -7.38 0.93
C ALA A 209 -21.38 -7.31 2.43
N LYS A 210 -20.46 -6.92 3.31
CA LYS A 210 -20.70 -6.79 4.76
C LYS A 210 -20.97 -5.32 5.14
N ALA A 211 -20.19 -4.40 4.59
CA ALA A 211 -20.25 -2.97 4.88
C ALA A 211 -19.77 -2.16 3.67
N PRO A 212 -20.66 -1.76 2.77
CA PRO A 212 -20.30 -0.92 1.64
C PRO A 212 -19.78 0.44 2.12
N LEU A 213 -18.80 1.00 1.41
CA LEU A 213 -18.35 2.36 1.66
C LEU A 213 -19.37 3.33 1.06
N ASP A 214 -20.04 4.07 1.93
CA ASP A 214 -20.89 5.20 1.55
C ASP A 214 -20.08 6.50 1.71
N PHE A 215 -19.36 6.86 0.66
CA PHE A 215 -18.55 8.07 0.62
C PHE A 215 -18.72 8.82 -0.68
N ALA A 216 -19.45 9.91 -0.62
CA ALA A 216 -19.66 10.86 -1.71
C ALA A 216 -19.45 12.27 -1.15
N PRO A 217 -18.25 12.85 -1.26
CA PRO A 217 -17.96 14.17 -0.73
C PRO A 217 -18.73 15.24 -1.48
N GLU A 218 -19.39 16.13 -0.74
CA GLU A 218 -20.12 17.26 -1.32
C GLU A 218 -19.16 18.39 -1.72
N GLY A 219 -19.49 19.09 -2.83
CA GLY A 219 -18.70 20.20 -3.34
C GLY A 219 -17.58 19.77 -4.29
N ASP A 220 -16.84 20.73 -4.81
CA ASP A 220 -15.70 20.47 -5.70
C ASP A 220 -14.39 20.41 -4.92
N TRP A 221 -13.94 19.18 -4.65
CA TRP A 221 -12.67 18.87 -3.97
C TRP A 221 -11.48 18.85 -4.93
N THR A 222 -11.66 19.28 -6.16
CA THR A 222 -10.59 19.37 -7.18
C THR A 222 -10.39 20.80 -7.68
N ALA A 223 -11.07 21.77 -7.09
CA ALA A 223 -11.05 23.18 -7.55
C ALA A 223 -9.64 23.80 -7.65
N LEU A 224 -8.67 23.31 -6.88
CA LEU A 224 -7.28 23.74 -6.93
C LEU A 224 -6.36 22.81 -7.75
N LEU A 225 -6.94 21.86 -8.51
CA LEU A 225 -6.26 20.91 -9.40
C LEU A 225 -6.78 21.00 -10.85
N PRO A 226 -6.99 22.21 -11.41
CA PRO A 226 -7.66 22.34 -12.72
C PRO A 226 -6.89 21.71 -13.87
N ARG A 227 -5.55 21.72 -13.83
CA ARG A 227 -4.72 21.13 -14.89
C ARG A 227 -4.71 19.60 -14.80
N THR A 228 -4.70 19.05 -13.57
CA THR A 228 -4.83 17.61 -13.35
C THR A 228 -6.19 17.13 -13.87
N MET A 229 -7.27 17.81 -13.54
CA MET A 229 -8.61 17.44 -14.00
C MET A 229 -8.76 17.56 -15.53
N ASP A 230 -8.16 18.59 -16.14
CA ASP A 230 -8.08 18.71 -17.60
C ASP A 230 -7.32 17.53 -18.22
N ALA A 231 -6.16 17.18 -17.69
CA ALA A 231 -5.36 16.08 -18.19
C ALA A 231 -6.08 14.72 -18.08
N LEU A 232 -6.78 14.46 -16.97
CA LEU A 232 -7.58 13.25 -16.80
C LEU A 232 -8.70 13.14 -17.84
N LYS A 233 -9.36 14.26 -18.17
CA LYS A 233 -10.48 14.30 -19.13
C LYS A 233 -10.02 14.27 -20.59
N THR A 234 -8.89 14.87 -20.90
CA THR A 234 -8.44 15.06 -22.29
C THR A 234 -7.42 14.06 -22.77
N GLY A 235 -6.81 13.28 -21.87
CA GLY A 235 -5.75 12.33 -22.21
C GLY A 235 -4.39 12.98 -22.46
N LYS A 236 -4.21 14.23 -22.05
CA LYS A 236 -2.90 14.87 -22.05
C LYS A 236 -1.94 14.09 -21.15
N PRO A 237 -0.70 13.82 -21.60
CA PRO A 237 0.30 13.20 -20.76
C PRO A 237 0.46 13.96 -19.44
N TRP A 238 0.38 13.25 -18.32
CA TRP A 238 0.41 13.82 -16.98
C TRP A 238 1.16 12.91 -16.02
N ARG A 239 1.98 13.48 -15.17
CA ARG A 239 2.78 12.72 -14.21
C ARG A 239 2.36 13.06 -12.79
N ILE A 240 1.90 12.05 -12.07
CA ILE A 240 1.48 12.15 -10.67
C ILE A 240 2.51 11.44 -9.80
N VAL A 241 3.14 12.19 -8.90
CA VAL A 241 4.11 11.66 -7.94
C VAL A 241 3.47 11.63 -6.56
N MET A 242 3.45 10.46 -5.93
CA MET A 242 2.98 10.26 -4.57
C MET A 242 4.18 10.20 -3.62
N LEU A 243 4.34 11.27 -2.82
CA LEU A 243 5.45 11.48 -1.90
C LEU A 243 5.01 11.23 -0.46
N GLY A 244 5.81 10.48 0.29
CA GLY A 244 5.53 10.28 1.72
C GLY A 244 6.30 9.14 2.35
N ASP A 245 5.64 8.38 3.20
CA ASP A 245 6.17 7.24 3.92
C ASP A 245 5.45 5.93 3.53
N SER A 246 5.56 4.90 4.36
CA SER A 246 4.87 3.62 4.14
C SER A 246 3.34 3.73 4.07
N ILE A 247 2.76 4.82 4.56
CA ILE A 247 1.31 5.03 4.50
C ILE A 247 0.88 5.44 3.09
N ILE A 248 1.62 6.34 2.43
CA ILE A 248 1.32 6.70 1.04
C ILE A 248 1.53 5.50 0.10
N GLN A 249 2.43 4.59 0.46
CA GLN A 249 2.61 3.31 -0.23
C GLN A 249 1.33 2.46 -0.18
N ASP A 250 0.68 2.37 0.98
CA ASP A 250 -0.58 1.62 1.10
C ASP A 250 -1.68 2.24 0.22
N THR A 251 -1.75 3.57 0.14
CA THR A 251 -2.65 4.29 -0.77
C THR A 251 -2.32 3.99 -2.24
N PHE A 252 -1.04 4.04 -2.62
CA PHE A 252 -0.59 3.72 -3.99
C PHE A 252 -0.95 2.29 -4.40
N HIS A 253 -0.72 1.32 -3.52
CA HIS A 253 -1.00 -0.10 -3.77
C HIS A 253 -2.47 -0.51 -3.57
N SER A 254 -3.39 0.44 -3.46
CA SER A 254 -4.84 0.19 -3.53
C SER A 254 -5.35 -0.06 -4.95
N GLN A 255 -4.50 -0.09 -5.95
CA GLN A 255 -4.82 -0.05 -7.38
C GLN A 255 -5.47 1.27 -7.81
N PHE A 256 -5.15 2.34 -7.09
CA PHE A 256 -5.76 3.65 -7.29
C PHE A 256 -5.61 4.17 -8.73
N HIS A 257 -4.46 3.94 -9.36
CA HIS A 257 -4.18 4.27 -10.76
C HIS A 257 -5.22 3.65 -11.72
N ALA A 258 -5.53 2.37 -11.52
CA ALA A 258 -6.49 1.64 -12.35
C ALA A 258 -7.93 2.10 -12.10
N LEU A 259 -8.28 2.38 -10.83
CA LEU A 259 -9.58 2.93 -10.48
C LEU A 259 -9.79 4.32 -11.13
N VAL A 260 -8.79 5.18 -11.10
CA VAL A 260 -8.84 6.49 -11.79
C VAL A 260 -8.93 6.31 -13.30
N LYS A 261 -8.13 5.39 -13.89
CA LYS A 261 -8.17 5.11 -15.32
C LYS A 261 -9.53 4.65 -15.79
N ARG A 262 -10.23 3.83 -15.00
CA ARG A 262 -11.60 3.38 -15.30
C ARG A 262 -12.60 4.53 -15.37
N GLU A 263 -12.52 5.46 -14.42
CA GLU A 263 -13.44 6.61 -14.37
C GLU A 263 -13.07 7.70 -15.38
N PHE A 264 -11.80 7.77 -15.77
CA PHE A 264 -11.27 8.68 -16.78
C PHE A 264 -10.55 7.87 -17.88
N PRO A 265 -11.30 7.16 -18.74
CA PRO A 265 -10.71 6.19 -19.69
C PRO A 265 -9.77 6.82 -20.72
N THR A 266 -9.94 8.10 -21.01
CA THR A 266 -9.02 8.88 -21.88
C THR A 266 -7.72 9.26 -21.19
N SER A 267 -7.63 9.21 -19.85
CA SER A 267 -6.47 9.68 -19.11
C SER A 267 -5.18 8.96 -19.55
N ASN A 268 -4.08 9.72 -19.60
CA ASN A 268 -2.75 9.23 -19.92
C ASN A 268 -1.79 9.66 -18.80
N VAL A 269 -1.94 9.01 -17.64
CA VAL A 269 -1.24 9.37 -16.41
C VAL A 269 -0.16 8.35 -16.12
N GLU A 270 1.06 8.84 -15.90
CA GLU A 270 2.13 8.08 -15.27
C GLU A 270 2.10 8.32 -13.76
N TRP A 271 1.99 7.24 -12.99
CA TRP A 271 1.97 7.26 -11.54
C TRP A 271 3.33 6.85 -10.98
N ILE A 272 3.88 7.63 -10.07
CA ILE A 272 5.19 7.36 -9.47
C ILE A 272 5.06 7.33 -7.95
N LEU A 273 5.59 6.27 -7.35
CA LEU A 273 5.73 6.19 -5.90
C LEU A 273 7.12 6.66 -5.48
N SER A 274 7.20 7.81 -4.81
CA SER A 274 8.43 8.36 -4.26
C SER A 274 8.34 8.43 -2.74
N MET A 275 8.90 7.42 -2.06
CA MET A 275 8.74 7.34 -0.61
C MET A 275 9.97 6.75 0.08
N ARG A 276 10.04 6.96 1.37
CA ARG A 276 10.96 6.28 2.29
C ARG A 276 10.21 5.92 3.57
N GLY A 277 10.18 4.64 3.91
CA GLY A 277 9.49 4.15 5.12
C GLY A 277 9.98 4.84 6.40
N GLY A 278 9.04 5.17 7.29
CA GLY A 278 9.33 5.80 8.57
C GLY A 278 9.91 7.21 8.49
N THR A 279 9.76 7.91 7.34
CA THR A 279 10.29 9.27 7.16
C THR A 279 9.19 10.24 6.75
N GLY A 280 9.50 11.53 6.69
CA GLY A 280 8.50 12.55 6.36
C GLY A 280 9.09 13.80 5.71
N CYS A 281 8.28 14.82 5.56
CA CYS A 281 8.62 16.05 4.83
C CYS A 281 9.79 16.84 5.42
N TRP A 282 10.09 16.67 6.72
CA TRP A 282 11.33 17.21 7.31
C TRP A 282 12.61 16.67 6.65
N HIS A 283 12.53 15.45 6.07
CA HIS A 283 13.62 14.86 5.29
C HIS A 283 13.61 15.36 3.85
N TYR A 284 12.43 15.41 3.23
CA TYR A 284 12.29 15.78 1.82
C TYR A 284 12.54 17.25 1.53
N ILE A 285 12.46 18.15 2.55
CA ILE A 285 12.75 19.57 2.36
C ILE A 285 14.27 19.86 2.28
N LEU A 286 15.12 18.93 2.71
CA LEU A 286 16.57 19.06 2.57
C LEU A 286 16.95 18.98 1.10
N ALA A 287 17.81 19.88 0.64
CA ALA A 287 18.15 19.99 -0.79
C ALA A 287 18.65 18.67 -1.40
N GLU A 288 19.51 17.94 -0.67
CA GLU A 288 20.04 16.63 -1.07
C GLU A 288 18.97 15.55 -1.24
N ASN A 289 17.81 15.70 -0.59
CA ASN A 289 16.70 14.76 -0.69
C ASN A 289 15.59 15.28 -1.61
N PHE A 290 15.39 16.59 -1.68
CA PHE A 290 14.34 17.17 -2.50
C PHE A 290 14.51 16.82 -3.99
N TYR A 291 15.75 16.82 -4.47
CA TYR A 291 16.02 16.47 -5.87
C TYR A 291 15.65 15.03 -6.19
N PRO A 292 16.22 13.99 -5.57
CA PRO A 292 15.95 12.60 -5.94
C PRO A 292 14.53 12.12 -5.61
N TYR A 293 13.84 12.78 -4.67
CA TYR A 293 12.48 12.37 -4.30
C TYR A 293 11.36 13.20 -4.96
N VAL A 294 11.67 14.38 -5.50
CA VAL A 294 10.66 15.27 -6.10
C VAL A 294 11.08 15.75 -7.47
N VAL A 295 12.24 16.43 -7.60
CA VAL A 295 12.62 17.12 -8.84
C VAL A 295 12.89 16.15 -9.99
N ASP A 296 13.61 15.08 -9.72
CA ASP A 296 14.02 14.11 -10.74
C ASP A 296 12.81 13.38 -11.35
N HIS A 297 11.72 13.27 -10.60
CA HIS A 297 10.46 12.68 -11.07
C HIS A 297 9.63 13.64 -11.93
N LYS A 298 9.91 14.94 -11.93
CA LYS A 298 9.23 15.95 -12.76
C LYS A 298 7.69 15.89 -12.62
N PRO A 299 7.12 16.03 -11.42
CA PRO A 299 5.67 15.95 -11.24
C PRO A 299 4.92 17.07 -11.95
N ASP A 300 3.78 16.74 -12.54
CA ASP A 300 2.74 17.69 -12.89
C ASP A 300 1.77 17.89 -11.71
N LEU A 301 1.52 16.81 -10.96
CA LEU A 301 0.86 16.82 -9.65
C LEU A 301 1.76 16.11 -8.62
N LEU A 302 2.00 16.77 -7.49
CA LEU A 302 2.65 16.18 -6.33
C LEU A 302 1.60 15.94 -5.22
N ILE A 303 1.33 14.66 -4.92
CA ILE A 303 0.50 14.25 -3.79
C ILE A 303 1.42 13.98 -2.60
N ILE A 304 1.20 14.65 -1.48
CA ILE A 304 2.00 14.50 -0.26
C ILE A 304 1.14 13.90 0.84
N GLY A 305 1.55 12.74 1.36
CA GLY A 305 0.85 12.02 2.44
C GLY A 305 1.74 11.67 3.62
N GLY A 306 1.19 10.98 4.63
CA GLY A 306 1.95 10.48 5.78
C GLY A 306 2.30 11.55 6.82
N ILE A 307 1.31 12.26 7.36
CA ILE A 307 1.52 13.38 8.30
C ILE A 307 2.20 12.96 9.61
N SER A 308 1.98 11.73 10.08
CA SER A 308 2.52 11.26 11.36
C SER A 308 4.05 11.19 11.42
N ASN A 309 4.68 10.82 10.32
CA ASN A 309 6.14 10.79 10.21
C ASN A 309 6.74 12.13 9.77
N ASN A 310 5.93 13.14 9.55
CA ASN A 310 6.41 14.46 9.15
C ASN A 310 7.00 15.27 10.30
N ARG A 311 6.85 14.82 11.55
CA ARG A 311 7.51 15.42 12.72
C ARG A 311 8.96 14.96 12.82
N LYS A 312 9.84 15.89 13.12
CA LYS A 312 11.21 15.56 13.49
C LYS A 312 11.30 15.41 15.00
N HIS A 313 11.64 14.20 15.45
CA HIS A 313 11.93 13.94 16.86
C HIS A 313 13.40 14.13 17.18
N ASP A 314 13.74 14.43 18.44
CA ASP A 314 15.12 14.39 18.90
C ASP A 314 15.67 12.94 18.84
N GLU A 315 17.00 12.81 18.76
CA GLU A 315 17.67 11.49 18.66
C GLU A 315 17.42 10.59 19.87
N LYS A 316 16.89 11.13 20.96
CA LYS A 316 16.53 10.40 22.17
C LYS A 316 15.05 10.01 22.21
N GLY A 317 14.30 10.32 21.16
CA GLY A 317 12.94 9.79 20.94
C GLY A 317 11.84 10.39 21.81
N GLY A 318 12.07 11.55 22.41
CA GLY A 318 11.14 12.08 23.41
C GLY A 318 10.48 13.42 23.10
N LYS A 319 11.06 14.27 22.28
CA LYS A 319 10.53 15.62 22.01
C LYS A 319 10.53 15.95 20.53
N ASP A 320 9.45 16.56 20.06
CA ASP A 320 9.38 17.14 18.73
C ASP A 320 10.37 18.33 18.66
N VAL A 321 11.33 18.27 17.76
CA VAL A 321 12.38 19.27 17.58
C VAL A 321 12.34 19.87 16.18
N GLY A 322 11.23 20.41 15.79
CA GLY A 322 11.11 20.98 14.45
C GLY A 322 9.73 21.51 14.16
N PRO A 323 9.47 21.86 12.92
CA PRO A 323 8.13 22.25 12.51
C PRO A 323 7.15 21.11 12.75
N THR A 324 5.88 21.44 12.98
CA THR A 324 4.81 20.45 13.06
C THR A 324 4.74 19.64 11.76
N GLY A 325 4.09 18.46 11.82
CA GLY A 325 3.92 17.63 10.63
C GLY A 325 3.24 18.38 9.48
N ALA A 326 2.21 19.15 9.81
CA ALA A 326 1.49 19.98 8.84
C ALA A 326 2.36 21.06 8.20
N ASP A 327 3.20 21.77 9.00
CA ASP A 327 4.14 22.77 8.48
C ASP A 327 5.17 22.16 7.54
N ALA A 328 5.71 21.00 7.88
CA ALA A 328 6.68 20.31 7.05
C ALA A 328 6.11 19.94 5.68
N MET A 329 4.88 19.41 5.64
CA MET A 329 4.18 19.09 4.40
C MET A 329 3.97 20.33 3.53
N VAL A 330 3.43 21.40 4.12
CA VAL A 330 3.16 22.64 3.40
C VAL A 330 4.46 23.30 2.88
N ARG A 331 5.57 23.20 3.61
CA ARG A 331 6.88 23.71 3.14
C ARG A 331 7.36 22.95 1.88
N VAL A 332 7.30 21.62 1.89
CA VAL A 332 7.66 20.82 0.70
C VAL A 332 6.75 21.18 -0.47
N ALA A 333 5.43 21.27 -0.24
CA ALA A 333 4.47 21.63 -1.27
C ALA A 333 4.74 23.03 -1.87
N LYS A 334 5.07 24.01 -1.03
CA LYS A 334 5.44 25.37 -1.50
C LYS A 334 6.66 25.33 -2.42
N VAL A 335 7.73 24.68 -1.96
CA VAL A 335 8.97 24.60 -2.73
C VAL A 335 8.75 23.88 -4.05
N ALA A 336 7.97 22.78 -4.05
CA ALA A 336 7.64 22.06 -5.27
C ALA A 336 6.83 22.93 -6.25
N ARG A 337 5.78 23.58 -5.76
CA ARG A 337 4.95 24.48 -6.59
C ARG A 337 5.74 25.65 -7.17
N GLU A 338 6.60 26.27 -6.37
CA GLU A 338 7.40 27.42 -6.79
C GLU A 338 8.50 27.04 -7.79
N ARG A 339 9.18 25.92 -7.56
CA ARG A 339 10.31 25.51 -8.42
C ARG A 339 9.91 24.75 -9.67
N LEU A 340 8.86 23.94 -9.58
CA LEU A 340 8.47 23.03 -10.67
C LEU A 340 7.19 23.48 -11.37
N GLY A 341 6.43 24.42 -10.77
CA GLY A 341 5.15 24.82 -11.29
C GLY A 341 4.06 23.73 -11.24
N CYS A 342 4.30 22.64 -10.50
CA CYS A 342 3.35 21.54 -10.38
C CYS A 342 2.13 21.92 -9.52
N GLU A 343 1.01 21.24 -9.73
CA GLU A 343 -0.08 21.25 -8.76
C GLU A 343 0.29 20.44 -7.53
N VAL A 344 -0.29 20.77 -6.38
CA VAL A 344 -0.01 20.09 -5.11
C VAL A 344 -1.29 19.69 -4.41
N LEU A 345 -1.29 18.46 -3.91
CA LEU A 345 -2.37 17.90 -3.10
C LEU A 345 -1.76 17.36 -1.81
N LEU A 346 -2.27 17.80 -0.68
CA LEU A 346 -1.86 17.30 0.62
C LEU A 346 -2.95 16.38 1.17
N VAL A 347 -2.56 15.21 1.67
CA VAL A 347 -3.47 14.20 2.16
C VAL A 347 -3.06 13.83 3.58
N ASN A 348 -3.99 13.81 4.52
CA ASN A 348 -3.69 13.28 5.84
C ASN A 348 -3.53 11.75 5.78
N SER A 349 -2.99 11.17 6.86
CA SER A 349 -2.89 9.71 6.93
C SER A 349 -4.27 9.09 7.12
N PRO A 350 -4.55 7.97 6.44
CA PRO A 350 -5.73 7.18 6.71
C PRO A 350 -5.73 6.62 8.14
N LEU A 351 -6.82 5.99 8.51
CA LEU A 351 -7.01 5.41 9.83
C LEU A 351 -5.91 4.40 10.15
N SER A 352 -5.29 4.55 11.32
CA SER A 352 -4.50 3.52 11.99
C SER A 352 -5.26 3.00 13.19
N VAL A 353 -5.29 1.69 13.36
CA VAL A 353 -6.02 1.05 14.45
C VAL A 353 -5.12 0.11 15.23
N ASP A 354 -5.34 0.01 16.53
CA ASP A 354 -4.60 -0.95 17.34
C ASP A 354 -5.18 -2.36 17.11
N THR A 355 -4.37 -3.25 16.56
CA THR A 355 -4.74 -4.64 16.31
C THR A 355 -4.22 -5.59 17.39
N ARG A 356 -3.52 -5.06 18.39
CA ARG A 356 -3.00 -5.90 19.49
C ARG A 356 -4.17 -6.40 20.35
N PRO A 357 -4.15 -7.67 20.79
CA PRO A 357 -5.07 -8.13 21.79
C PRO A 357 -4.88 -7.31 23.09
N TYR A 358 -5.95 -7.07 23.79
CA TYR A 358 -5.89 -6.48 25.13
C TYR A 358 -5.11 -7.43 26.05
N ASP A 359 -4.01 -6.93 26.62
CA ASP A 359 -3.22 -7.66 27.59
C ASP A 359 -3.62 -7.24 28.99
N GLU A 360 -4.49 -8.03 29.64
CA GLU A 360 -4.91 -7.80 31.02
C GLU A 360 -3.76 -7.89 32.03
N ALA A 361 -2.67 -8.61 31.67
CA ALA A 361 -1.50 -8.76 32.53
C ALA A 361 -0.58 -7.52 32.50
N ASN A 362 -0.76 -6.62 31.52
CA ASN A 362 0.02 -5.39 31.43
C ASN A 362 -0.90 -4.16 31.23
N PRO A 363 -1.66 -3.77 32.25
CA PRO A 363 -2.59 -2.64 32.17
C PRO A 363 -1.90 -1.27 31.98
N ALA A 364 -0.57 -1.20 32.10
CA ALA A 364 0.21 -0.01 31.82
C ALA A 364 0.59 0.11 30.32
N ALA A 365 0.44 -0.94 29.53
CA ALA A 365 0.49 -0.81 28.10
C ALA A 365 -0.69 0.08 27.67
N PRO A 366 -0.45 1.18 26.94
CA PRO A 366 -1.52 2.08 26.52
C PRO A 366 -2.37 1.41 25.44
N VAL A 367 -3.16 0.43 25.84
CA VAL A 367 -4.17 -0.17 24.98
C VAL A 367 -5.48 0.56 25.24
N PRO A 368 -6.15 1.08 24.22
CA PRO A 368 -7.49 1.63 24.40
C PRO A 368 -8.36 0.56 25.07
N LYS A 369 -9.08 0.93 26.11
CA LYS A 369 -10.07 0.06 26.78
C LYS A 369 -11.20 -0.39 25.85
N MET A 370 -11.21 0.07 24.62
CA MET A 370 -12.15 -0.33 23.58
C MET A 370 -11.42 -1.18 22.55
N PRO A 371 -11.85 -2.42 22.28
CA PRO A 371 -11.26 -3.29 21.26
C PRO A 371 -11.36 -2.75 19.83
N PHE A 372 -11.99 -1.60 19.63
CA PHE A 372 -12.32 -0.98 18.35
C PHE A 372 -12.02 0.52 18.31
N GLY A 373 -11.02 1.02 19.01
CA GLY A 373 -10.65 2.44 18.95
C GLY A 373 -9.52 2.73 17.96
N PRO A 374 -9.50 3.92 17.30
CA PRO A 374 -8.30 4.39 16.63
C PRO A 374 -7.17 4.49 17.65
N SER A 375 -5.91 4.33 17.20
CA SER A 375 -4.80 4.51 18.13
C SER A 375 -4.89 5.91 18.76
N GLN A 376 -4.62 6.04 20.06
CA GLN A 376 -4.62 7.35 20.75
C GLN A 376 -3.71 8.36 20.04
N PHE A 377 -2.64 7.87 19.43
CA PHE A 377 -1.73 8.67 18.64
C PHE A 377 -2.44 9.31 17.43
N ARG A 378 -3.24 8.55 16.69
CA ARG A 378 -3.97 9.07 15.51
C ARG A 378 -5.13 9.99 15.90
N MET A 379 -5.79 9.73 17.01
CA MET A 379 -6.81 10.66 17.52
C MET A 379 -6.21 12.02 17.83
N ARG A 380 -5.07 12.04 18.50
CA ARG A 380 -4.35 13.28 18.78
C ARG A 380 -3.90 13.99 17.48
N GLU A 381 -3.44 13.24 16.49
CA GLU A 381 -3.10 13.80 15.18
C GLU A 381 -4.30 14.42 14.49
N MET A 382 -5.46 13.75 14.51
CA MET A 382 -6.69 14.27 13.93
C MET A 382 -7.06 15.63 14.54
N GLU A 383 -7.04 15.73 15.87
CA GLU A 383 -7.43 16.95 16.58
C GLU A 383 -6.45 18.11 16.37
N THR A 384 -5.16 17.83 16.33
CA THR A 384 -4.11 18.87 16.31
C THR A 384 -3.48 19.08 14.93
N GLU A 385 -3.00 18.02 14.29
CA GLU A 385 -2.22 18.11 13.06
C GLU A 385 -3.11 18.19 11.82
N TYR A 386 -4.19 17.39 11.75
CA TYR A 386 -5.09 17.43 10.58
C TYR A 386 -5.86 18.76 10.54
N GLY A 387 -6.28 19.26 11.70
CA GLY A 387 -6.88 20.60 11.81
C GLY A 387 -5.91 21.71 11.41
N ALA A 388 -4.63 21.59 11.79
CA ALA A 388 -3.58 22.52 11.37
C ALA A 388 -3.30 22.42 9.86
N LEU A 389 -3.18 21.20 9.32
CA LEU A 389 -2.97 20.98 7.88
C LEU A 389 -4.09 21.63 7.05
N LYS A 390 -5.35 21.40 7.39
CA LYS A 390 -6.50 22.02 6.72
C LYS A 390 -6.40 23.54 6.70
N LYS A 391 -6.08 24.16 7.84
CA LYS A 391 -5.93 25.64 7.94
C LYS A 391 -4.77 26.15 7.10
N LEU A 392 -3.63 25.46 7.14
CA LEU A 392 -2.43 25.83 6.37
C LEU A 392 -2.65 25.67 4.87
N CYS A 393 -3.34 24.62 4.44
CA CYS A 393 -3.70 24.43 3.03
C CYS A 393 -4.63 25.54 2.54
N ALA A 394 -5.65 25.89 3.30
CA ALA A 394 -6.55 27.00 2.98
C ALA A 394 -5.79 28.33 2.85
N ALA A 395 -4.94 28.67 3.85
CA ALA A 395 -4.13 29.90 3.85
C ALA A 395 -3.13 29.98 2.68
N ASN A 396 -2.71 28.86 2.12
CA ASN A 396 -1.74 28.79 1.02
C ASN A 396 -2.37 28.44 -0.34
N ARG A 397 -3.70 28.34 -0.42
CA ARG A 397 -4.43 27.92 -1.63
C ARG A 397 -3.87 26.61 -2.19
N MET A 398 -3.80 25.57 -1.33
CA MET A 398 -3.38 24.21 -1.66
C MET A 398 -4.57 23.28 -1.51
N GLN A 399 -4.69 22.30 -2.41
CA GLN A 399 -5.69 21.26 -2.27
C GLN A 399 -5.36 20.39 -1.07
N TRP A 400 -6.39 20.02 -0.30
CA TRP A 400 -6.30 19.11 0.82
C TRP A 400 -7.45 18.11 0.78
N TRP A 401 -7.14 16.84 1.07
CA TRP A 401 -8.13 15.77 1.17
C TRP A 401 -7.99 15.03 2.51
N ASP A 402 -9.12 14.54 3.00
CA ASP A 402 -9.20 13.82 4.27
C ASP A 402 -9.39 12.32 4.01
N GLU A 403 -8.36 11.53 4.18
CA GLU A 403 -8.47 10.07 4.15
C GLU A 403 -8.90 9.50 5.52
N PHE A 404 -8.63 10.22 6.61
CA PHE A 404 -8.87 9.70 7.95
C PHE A 404 -10.36 9.57 8.28
N LEU A 405 -11.11 10.65 8.19
CA LEU A 405 -12.50 10.68 8.66
C LEU A 405 -13.41 9.71 7.89
N PRO A 406 -13.34 9.59 6.56
CA PRO A 406 -14.13 8.60 5.83
C PRO A 406 -13.79 7.16 6.22
N CYS A 407 -12.50 6.82 6.34
CA CYS A 407 -12.06 5.49 6.76
C CYS A 407 -12.49 5.18 8.21
N TYR A 408 -12.40 6.16 9.11
CA TYR A 408 -12.87 6.06 10.48
C TYR A 408 -14.38 5.80 10.53
N THR A 409 -15.16 6.63 9.83
CA THR A 409 -16.62 6.52 9.80
C THR A 409 -17.07 5.17 9.25
N TRP A 410 -16.40 4.72 8.17
CA TRP A 410 -16.68 3.43 7.58
C TRP A 410 -16.37 2.28 8.56
N LEU A 411 -15.17 2.23 9.16
CA LEU A 411 -14.78 1.11 10.03
C LEU A 411 -15.70 1.03 11.27
N TYR A 412 -15.97 2.15 11.90
CA TYR A 412 -16.84 2.17 13.10
C TYR A 412 -18.30 1.95 12.77
N GLY A 413 -18.79 2.49 11.66
CA GLY A 413 -20.15 2.25 11.17
C GLY A 413 -20.38 0.81 10.71
N SER A 414 -19.33 0.14 10.24
CA SER A 414 -19.39 -1.25 9.75
C SER A 414 -19.55 -2.29 10.85
N GLY A 415 -19.07 -2.01 12.07
CA GLY A 415 -18.95 -3.01 13.14
C GLY A 415 -17.96 -4.13 12.85
N LEU A 416 -17.15 -4.02 11.80
CA LEU A 416 -16.14 -5.02 11.43
C LEU A 416 -14.93 -4.94 12.37
N PRO A 417 -14.28 -6.08 12.67
CA PRO A 417 -13.02 -6.10 13.41
C PRO A 417 -11.91 -5.29 12.71
N ASN A 418 -11.04 -4.66 13.50
CA ASN A 418 -9.93 -3.84 13.00
C ASN A 418 -9.04 -4.55 11.97
N GLN A 419 -8.90 -5.87 12.08
CA GLN A 419 -8.09 -6.71 11.20
C GLN A 419 -8.62 -6.75 9.75
N TYR A 420 -9.89 -6.39 9.53
CA TYR A 420 -10.41 -6.21 8.17
C TYR A 420 -9.83 -4.97 7.49
N TYR A 421 -9.41 -3.98 8.27
CA TYR A 421 -8.84 -2.75 7.76
C TYR A 421 -7.31 -2.74 7.80
N SER A 422 -6.70 -3.17 8.92
CA SER A 422 -5.27 -3.03 9.17
C SER A 422 -4.53 -4.37 9.21
N ARG A 423 -3.33 -4.41 8.64
CA ARG A 423 -2.40 -5.54 8.78
C ARG A 423 -1.57 -5.48 10.07
N ASP A 424 -1.32 -4.28 10.57
CA ASP A 424 -0.66 -4.02 11.85
C ASP A 424 -1.23 -2.73 12.47
N PHE A 425 -0.61 -2.21 13.52
CA PHE A 425 -1.12 -1.03 14.22
C PHE A 425 -0.89 0.31 13.47
N VAL A 426 -0.23 0.28 12.32
CA VAL A 426 0.08 1.48 11.51
C VAL A 426 -0.49 1.36 10.10
N HIS A 427 -0.32 0.20 9.45
CA HIS A 427 -0.52 0.03 8.03
C HIS A 427 -1.84 -0.66 7.70
N SER A 428 -2.39 -0.30 6.57
CA SER A 428 -3.60 -0.92 6.05
C SER A 428 -3.30 -2.31 5.48
N GLY A 429 -4.21 -3.26 5.70
CA GLY A 429 -4.25 -4.53 5.00
C GLY A 429 -4.85 -4.39 3.62
N GLU A 430 -4.91 -5.48 2.86
CA GLU A 430 -5.45 -5.49 1.49
C GLU A 430 -6.85 -4.87 1.39
N LEU A 431 -7.73 -5.25 2.30
CA LEU A 431 -9.10 -4.74 2.34
C LEU A 431 -9.14 -3.25 2.69
N GLY A 432 -8.33 -2.83 3.67
CA GLY A 432 -8.22 -1.42 4.07
C GLY A 432 -7.68 -0.53 2.98
N LYS A 433 -6.70 -1.01 2.19
CA LYS A 433 -6.21 -0.29 1.01
C LYS A 433 -7.34 -0.01 0.02
N GLN A 434 -8.27 -0.95 -0.18
CA GLN A 434 -9.40 -0.74 -1.08
C GLN A 434 -10.36 0.34 -0.58
N ILE A 435 -10.53 0.49 0.73
CA ILE A 435 -11.31 1.60 1.30
C ILE A 435 -10.60 2.93 1.03
N ILE A 436 -9.30 3.01 1.30
CA ILE A 436 -8.50 4.22 1.06
C ILE A 436 -8.54 4.63 -0.42
N GLY A 437 -8.29 3.69 -1.34
CA GLY A 437 -8.31 3.98 -2.77
C GLY A 437 -9.66 4.52 -3.26
N ARG A 438 -10.77 4.03 -2.71
CA ARG A 438 -12.10 4.52 -3.05
C ARG A 438 -12.45 5.86 -2.41
N VAL A 439 -11.93 6.14 -1.23
CA VAL A 439 -12.01 7.48 -0.63
C VAL A 439 -11.28 8.49 -1.52
N MET A 440 -10.06 8.18 -1.93
CA MET A 440 -9.29 9.04 -2.86
C MET A 440 -10.01 9.22 -4.20
N LEU A 441 -10.53 8.13 -4.77
CA LEU A 441 -11.30 8.19 -6.01
C LEU A 441 -12.54 9.09 -5.86
N GLY A 442 -13.27 9.00 -4.74
CA GLY A 442 -14.44 9.82 -4.45
C GLY A 442 -14.13 11.31 -4.55
N TYR A 443 -12.96 11.75 -4.07
CA TYR A 443 -12.54 13.14 -4.21
C TYR A 443 -12.25 13.53 -5.68
N PHE A 444 -11.57 12.69 -6.46
CA PHE A 444 -11.34 12.97 -7.88
C PHE A 444 -12.65 13.08 -8.66
N LEU A 445 -13.65 12.27 -8.31
CA LEU A 445 -14.95 12.28 -9.01
C LEU A 445 -15.74 13.57 -8.80
N THR A 446 -15.47 14.37 -7.78
CA THR A 446 -16.13 15.67 -7.57
C THR A 446 -15.81 16.69 -8.66
N GLY A 447 -14.71 16.53 -9.39
CA GLY A 447 -14.32 17.37 -10.52
C GLY A 447 -14.70 16.81 -11.91
N ARG A 448 -15.49 15.72 -11.95
CA ARG A 448 -15.88 15.03 -13.18
C ARG A 448 -16.87 15.82 -14.06
#